data_1ca08899fad856301c870bb6a12934c7
#
_entry.id   1ca08899fad856301c870bb6a12934c7
#
_cell.length_a   1.000
_cell.length_b   1.000
_cell.length_c   1.000
_cell.angle_alpha   90.00
_cell.angle_beta   90.00
_cell.angle_gamma   90.00
#
_symmetry.space_group_name_H-M   'P 1'
#
loop_
_entity.id
_entity.type
_entity.pdbx_description
1 polymer ?
#
loop_
_entity_poly.entity_id
_entity_poly.type
_entity_poly.pdbx_seq_one_letter_code
_entity_poly.pdbx_strand_id
1 'polypeptide(L)'
;GGTYEGTITPATAVLNGLVGKDNPEITLTYTGKANDGTEVNGTKAPSLAGTYIVTATIKDKNYSLKPEGSSAEFVVAKADPALSVSAVKDKKYGEESFKLEVSNKGNGVKSYASSNDKVVTVDKNGVVTIVGAGTATLTVSLAQSANYTADQKEVTITVAPKEISAKITSNGGTYEGTITPATAVLNGL
;
A
#
# COMPACT_ATOMS: atom_id res chain seq x y z
N GLY A 1 -5.16 -0.94 -24.45
CA GLY A 1 -4.99 -0.57 -23.04
C GLY A 1 -4.25 -1.60 -22.21
N GLY A 2 -4.13 -1.36 -20.93
CA GLY A 2 -3.43 -2.25 -20.02
C GLY A 2 -3.33 -1.68 -18.62
N THR A 3 -2.32 -2.13 -17.86
CA THR A 3 -2.04 -1.68 -16.49
C THR A 3 -0.60 -1.18 -16.41
N TYR A 4 -0.37 -0.12 -15.66
CA TYR A 4 0.98 0.39 -15.39
C TYR A 4 1.90 -0.74 -14.88
N GLU A 5 3.15 -0.79 -15.35
CA GLU A 5 4.11 -1.90 -15.13
C GLU A 5 3.64 -3.30 -15.58
N GLY A 6 2.43 -3.44 -16.11
CA GLY A 6 1.92 -4.67 -16.69
C GLY A 6 2.01 -4.68 -18.21
N THR A 7 1.33 -5.64 -18.82
CA THR A 7 1.23 -5.72 -20.28
C THR A 7 0.30 -4.63 -20.80
N ILE A 8 0.78 -3.82 -21.74
CA ILE A 8 0.00 -2.84 -22.47
C ILE A 8 -0.15 -3.32 -23.90
N THR A 9 -1.39 -3.62 -24.29
CA THR A 9 -1.74 -3.98 -25.67
C THR A 9 -2.02 -2.69 -26.43
N PRO A 10 -1.22 -2.33 -27.47
CA PRO A 10 -1.50 -1.19 -28.33
C PRO A 10 -2.87 -1.27 -28.98
N ALA A 11 -3.43 -0.14 -29.36
CA ALA A 11 -4.64 -0.12 -30.16
C ALA A 11 -4.38 -0.68 -31.58
N THR A 12 -5.40 -1.25 -32.16
CA THR A 12 -5.40 -1.71 -33.55
C THR A 12 -6.57 -1.07 -34.31
N ALA A 13 -6.43 -0.88 -35.60
CA ALA A 13 -7.51 -0.43 -36.45
C ALA A 13 -7.72 -1.41 -37.60
N VAL A 14 -9.00 -1.60 -37.99
CA VAL A 14 -9.38 -2.40 -39.11
C VAL A 14 -10.14 -1.51 -40.14
N LEU A 15 -9.70 -1.51 -41.38
CA LEU A 15 -10.38 -0.79 -42.44
C LEU A 15 -11.46 -1.64 -43.06
N ASN A 16 -12.63 -1.02 -43.32
CA ASN A 16 -13.75 -1.63 -43.99
C ASN A 16 -14.14 -0.81 -45.24
N GLY A 17 -14.60 -1.47 -46.28
CA GLY A 17 -15.04 -0.81 -47.51
C GLY A 17 -13.92 -0.50 -48.52
N LEU A 18 -12.79 -1.20 -48.40
CA LEU A 18 -11.68 -1.11 -49.36
C LEU A 18 -12.09 -1.69 -50.72
N VAL A 19 -11.48 -1.18 -51.77
CA VAL A 19 -11.68 -1.67 -53.16
C VAL A 19 -10.64 -2.75 -53.45
N GLY A 20 -11.10 -3.91 -53.85
CA GLY A 20 -10.22 -5.00 -54.27
C GLY A 20 -9.26 -5.44 -53.16
N LYS A 21 -7.95 -5.29 -53.40
CA LYS A 21 -6.86 -5.66 -52.45
C LYS A 21 -6.12 -4.44 -51.92
N ASP A 22 -6.73 -3.26 -51.97
CA ASP A 22 -6.12 -2.04 -51.48
C ASP A 22 -5.84 -2.16 -49.97
N ASN A 23 -4.70 -1.65 -49.56
CA ASN A 23 -4.25 -1.69 -48.16
C ASN A 23 -3.54 -0.37 -47.79
N PRO A 24 -4.30 0.74 -47.68
CA PRO A 24 -3.69 2.02 -47.29
C PRO A 24 -3.11 1.97 -45.87
N GLU A 25 -2.02 2.70 -45.68
CA GLU A 25 -1.34 2.77 -44.38
C GLU A 25 -2.17 3.57 -43.36
N ILE A 26 -2.37 2.97 -42.18
CA ILE A 26 -3.00 3.62 -41.02
C ILE A 26 -1.93 4.06 -40.03
N THR A 27 -2.04 5.30 -39.58
CA THR A 27 -1.26 5.78 -38.44
C THR A 27 -2.19 5.95 -37.24
N LEU A 28 -1.82 5.35 -36.08
CA LEU A 28 -2.50 5.55 -34.81
C LEU A 28 -1.69 6.53 -33.96
N THR A 29 -2.32 7.60 -33.51
CA THR A 29 -1.71 8.63 -32.66
C THR A 29 -2.45 8.66 -31.33
N TYR A 30 -1.70 8.57 -30.23
CA TYR A 30 -2.19 8.67 -28.87
C TYR A 30 -1.98 10.09 -28.37
N THR A 31 -3.02 10.69 -27.81
CA THR A 31 -2.98 12.06 -27.25
C THR A 31 -3.66 12.08 -25.89
N GLY A 32 -3.21 12.97 -25.02
CA GLY A 32 -3.79 13.16 -23.69
C GLY A 32 -2.74 13.44 -22.63
N LYS A 33 -3.13 13.25 -21.38
CA LYS A 33 -2.30 13.51 -20.22
C LYS A 33 -2.35 12.34 -19.25
N ALA A 34 -1.18 11.86 -18.82
CA ALA A 34 -1.07 10.86 -17.76
C ALA A 34 -1.51 11.44 -16.39
N ASN A 35 -1.81 10.56 -15.43
CA ASN A 35 -2.21 10.99 -14.09
C ASN A 35 -1.13 11.78 -13.33
N ASP A 36 0.13 11.67 -13.71
CA ASP A 36 1.26 12.46 -13.15
C ASP A 36 1.44 13.82 -13.84
N GLY A 37 0.61 14.11 -14.85
CA GLY A 37 0.67 15.34 -15.62
C GLY A 37 1.51 15.26 -16.90
N THR A 38 2.17 14.14 -17.19
CA THR A 38 2.97 13.96 -18.40
C THR A 38 2.08 14.02 -19.64
N GLU A 39 2.42 14.92 -20.59
CA GLU A 39 1.73 15.03 -21.87
C GLU A 39 2.13 13.87 -22.79
N VAL A 40 1.13 13.32 -23.49
CA VAL A 40 1.30 12.26 -24.49
C VAL A 40 0.79 12.76 -25.83
N ASN A 41 1.66 12.74 -26.83
CA ASN A 41 1.31 13.02 -28.23
C ASN A 41 2.28 12.25 -29.13
N GLY A 42 1.86 11.11 -29.67
CA GLY A 42 2.74 10.28 -30.49
C GLY A 42 2.12 8.96 -30.89
N THR A 43 2.87 8.20 -31.68
CA THR A 43 2.43 6.90 -32.23
C THR A 43 2.73 5.70 -31.32
N LYS A 44 3.56 5.90 -30.29
CA LYS A 44 3.84 4.87 -29.29
C LYS A 44 2.72 4.84 -28.27
N ALA A 45 2.20 3.65 -27.94
CA ALA A 45 1.21 3.48 -26.90
C ALA A 45 1.77 3.98 -25.54
N PRO A 46 0.98 4.77 -24.76
CA PRO A 46 1.42 5.28 -23.46
C PRO A 46 1.59 4.14 -22.46
N SER A 47 2.55 4.32 -21.54
CA SER A 47 2.85 3.35 -20.48
C SER A 47 2.51 3.84 -19.07
N LEU A 48 2.30 5.14 -18.88
CA LEU A 48 1.87 5.73 -17.62
C LEU A 48 0.37 5.58 -17.44
N ALA A 49 -0.09 5.43 -16.19
CA ALA A 49 -1.52 5.35 -15.90
C ALA A 49 -2.23 6.66 -16.29
N GLY A 50 -3.35 6.51 -16.97
CA GLY A 50 -4.11 7.63 -17.48
C GLY A 50 -5.17 7.20 -18.49
N THR A 51 -5.96 8.16 -18.93
CA THR A 51 -6.95 8.00 -20.00
C THR A 51 -6.52 8.87 -21.17
N TYR A 52 -6.39 8.25 -22.32
CA TYR A 52 -5.88 8.85 -23.56
C TYR A 52 -6.91 8.68 -24.68
N ILE A 53 -6.77 9.46 -25.73
CA ILE A 53 -7.49 9.26 -26.99
C ILE A 53 -6.51 8.71 -28.01
N VAL A 54 -6.87 7.61 -28.64
CA VAL A 54 -6.18 7.12 -29.85
C VAL A 54 -6.98 7.50 -31.07
N THR A 55 -6.34 8.12 -32.05
CA THR A 55 -6.94 8.56 -33.30
C THR A 55 -6.25 7.89 -34.47
N ALA A 56 -7.04 7.31 -35.35
CA ALA A 56 -6.57 6.76 -36.62
C ALA A 56 -6.52 7.86 -37.67
N THR A 57 -5.46 7.88 -38.46
CA THR A 57 -5.34 8.72 -39.66
C THR A 57 -4.88 7.85 -40.82
N ILE A 58 -5.26 8.26 -42.02
CA ILE A 58 -4.87 7.62 -43.28
C ILE A 58 -4.28 8.69 -44.19
N LYS A 59 -3.18 8.37 -44.84
CA LYS A 59 -2.57 9.25 -45.83
C LYS A 59 -2.67 8.60 -47.23
N ASP A 60 -3.83 8.73 -47.79
CA ASP A 60 -4.13 8.15 -49.12
C ASP A 60 -4.97 9.12 -49.97
N LYS A 61 -4.76 9.12 -51.28
CA LYS A 61 -5.49 10.01 -52.18
C LYS A 61 -6.88 9.48 -52.54
N ASN A 62 -7.11 8.17 -52.43
CA ASN A 62 -8.35 7.50 -52.84
C ASN A 62 -9.28 7.25 -51.65
N TYR A 63 -8.75 7.33 -50.40
CA TYR A 63 -9.49 6.98 -49.20
C TYR A 63 -9.43 8.11 -48.15
N SER A 64 -10.53 8.25 -47.43
CA SER A 64 -10.62 9.09 -46.22
C SER A 64 -11.38 8.32 -45.15
N LEU A 65 -10.99 8.53 -43.90
CA LEU A 65 -11.70 7.96 -42.77
C LEU A 65 -12.95 8.77 -42.44
N LYS A 66 -14.02 8.06 -42.09
CA LYS A 66 -15.21 8.70 -41.51
C LYS A 66 -14.83 9.16 -40.09
N PRO A 67 -15.36 10.29 -39.60
CA PRO A 67 -15.14 10.75 -38.25
C PRO A 67 -15.58 9.72 -37.20
N GLU A 68 -16.73 9.08 -37.44
CA GLU A 68 -17.28 8.05 -36.58
C GLU A 68 -16.38 6.81 -36.58
N GLY A 69 -15.91 6.42 -35.40
CA GLY A 69 -15.04 5.25 -35.22
C GLY A 69 -13.57 5.47 -35.56
N SER A 70 -13.15 6.70 -35.95
CA SER A 70 -11.76 7.03 -36.23
C SER A 70 -10.96 7.35 -34.93
N SER A 71 -11.62 7.44 -33.79
CA SER A 71 -10.98 7.62 -32.48
C SER A 71 -11.64 6.75 -31.41
N ALA A 72 -10.86 6.41 -30.39
CA ALA A 72 -11.32 5.63 -29.24
C ALA A 72 -10.55 6.03 -27.97
N GLU A 73 -11.16 5.73 -26.83
CA GLU A 73 -10.48 5.84 -25.55
C GLU A 73 -9.44 4.72 -25.41
N PHE A 74 -8.30 5.07 -24.86
CA PHE A 74 -7.21 4.14 -24.55
C PHE A 74 -6.80 4.31 -23.09
N VAL A 75 -7.08 3.32 -22.24
CA VAL A 75 -6.85 3.40 -20.80
C VAL A 75 -5.63 2.58 -20.41
N VAL A 76 -4.77 3.19 -19.62
CA VAL A 76 -3.74 2.51 -18.82
C VAL A 76 -4.16 2.63 -17.36
N ALA A 77 -4.58 1.53 -16.76
CA ALA A 77 -5.01 1.48 -15.36
C ALA A 77 -3.83 1.64 -14.39
N LYS A 78 -4.10 2.10 -13.18
CA LYS A 78 -3.13 2.08 -12.09
C LYS A 78 -2.77 0.66 -11.71
N ALA A 79 -1.51 0.43 -11.31
CA ALA A 79 -1.04 -0.85 -10.80
C ALA A 79 -1.34 -1.02 -9.31
N ASP A 80 -1.32 -2.24 -8.83
CA ASP A 80 -1.29 -2.59 -7.41
C ASP A 80 0.08 -2.19 -6.83
N PRO A 81 0.13 -1.44 -5.71
CA PRO A 81 1.38 -1.05 -5.08
C PRO A 81 2.12 -2.21 -4.41
N ALA A 82 1.56 -3.40 -4.34
CA ALA A 82 2.10 -4.58 -3.67
C ALA A 82 2.52 -4.29 -2.23
N LEU A 83 1.66 -3.61 -1.47
CA LEU A 83 1.92 -3.29 -0.07
C LEU A 83 1.99 -4.59 0.75
N SER A 84 3.06 -4.73 1.53
CA SER A 84 3.27 -5.86 2.43
C SER A 84 3.81 -5.39 3.77
N VAL A 85 3.34 -6.01 4.85
CA VAL A 85 3.79 -5.79 6.22
C VAL A 85 4.20 -7.13 6.79
N SER A 86 5.42 -7.24 7.32
CA SER A 86 5.88 -8.47 7.95
C SER A 86 5.14 -8.74 9.25
N ALA A 87 4.90 -10.01 9.55
CA ALA A 87 4.32 -10.40 10.84
C ALA A 87 5.22 -9.94 12.00
N VAL A 88 4.60 -9.42 13.04
CA VAL A 88 5.29 -9.02 14.28
C VAL A 88 5.27 -10.19 15.23
N LYS A 89 6.44 -10.55 15.78
CA LYS A 89 6.54 -11.55 16.84
C LYS A 89 5.91 -11.01 18.14
N ASP A 90 5.38 -11.91 18.94
CA ASP A 90 4.88 -11.57 20.28
C ASP A 90 5.95 -10.84 21.11
N LYS A 91 5.50 -9.85 21.85
CA LYS A 91 6.32 -8.97 22.67
C LYS A 91 6.00 -9.11 24.15
N LYS A 92 6.88 -8.57 24.99
CA LYS A 92 6.62 -8.43 26.44
C LYS A 92 6.63 -6.96 26.82
N TYR A 93 5.85 -6.61 27.82
CA TYR A 93 5.90 -5.26 28.41
C TYR A 93 7.31 -4.95 28.92
N GLY A 94 7.82 -3.78 28.56
CA GLY A 94 9.19 -3.35 28.89
C GLY A 94 10.26 -3.70 27.84
N GLU A 95 9.88 -4.31 26.70
CA GLU A 95 10.78 -4.41 25.54
C GLU A 95 10.91 -3.06 24.82
N GLU A 96 12.00 -2.88 24.11
CA GLU A 96 12.29 -1.66 23.34
C GLU A 96 11.35 -1.46 22.16
N SER A 97 11.22 -0.20 21.74
CA SER A 97 10.52 0.17 20.52
C SER A 97 11.17 -0.46 19.28
N PHE A 98 10.39 -0.80 18.30
CA PHE A 98 10.85 -1.43 17.05
C PHE A 98 10.16 -0.80 15.84
N LYS A 99 10.72 -1.00 14.67
CA LYS A 99 10.15 -0.52 13.42
C LYS A 99 9.39 -1.63 12.70
N LEU A 100 8.21 -1.31 12.13
CA LEU A 100 7.51 -2.22 11.24
C LEU A 100 8.27 -2.39 9.92
N GLU A 101 8.44 -3.64 9.50
CA GLU A 101 8.98 -3.97 8.20
C GLU A 101 7.87 -3.90 7.15
N VAL A 102 7.91 -2.84 6.34
CA VAL A 102 6.90 -2.53 5.31
C VAL A 102 7.59 -2.41 3.96
N SER A 103 7.09 -3.14 2.97
CA SER A 103 7.53 -3.02 1.59
C SER A 103 6.37 -2.66 0.66
N ASN A 104 6.65 -1.94 -0.41
CA ASN A 104 5.69 -1.58 -1.46
C ASN A 104 6.43 -1.08 -2.70
N LYS A 105 5.77 -1.11 -3.86
CA LYS A 105 6.23 -0.50 -5.13
C LYS A 105 5.71 0.93 -5.30
N GLY A 106 4.51 1.21 -4.78
CA GLY A 106 3.88 2.52 -4.92
C GLY A 106 4.63 3.63 -4.17
N ASN A 107 4.50 4.85 -4.65
CA ASN A 107 5.12 6.05 -4.08
C ASN A 107 4.09 6.95 -3.35
N GLY A 108 2.93 6.42 -2.99
CA GLY A 108 1.93 7.10 -2.17
C GLY A 108 2.43 7.36 -0.74
N VAL A 109 1.79 8.29 -0.05
CA VAL A 109 2.09 8.60 1.35
C VAL A 109 1.66 7.43 2.22
N LYS A 110 2.57 6.98 3.12
CA LYS A 110 2.26 5.97 4.13
C LYS A 110 1.72 6.63 5.39
N SER A 111 0.75 5.98 6.01
CA SER A 111 0.27 6.30 7.35
C SER A 111 0.10 5.04 8.19
N TYR A 112 0.16 5.22 9.50
CA TYR A 112 0.13 4.14 10.48
C TYR A 112 -0.89 4.47 11.55
N ALA A 113 -1.60 3.46 12.04
CA ALA A 113 -2.54 3.59 13.15
C ALA A 113 -2.48 2.35 14.05
N SER A 114 -2.75 2.55 15.33
CA SER A 114 -2.96 1.48 16.30
C SER A 114 -4.44 1.42 16.68
N SER A 115 -4.99 0.22 16.83
CA SER A 115 -6.35 0.04 17.33
C SER A 115 -6.45 0.23 18.85
N ASN A 116 -5.29 0.24 19.56
CA ASN A 116 -5.26 0.38 21.01
C ASN A 116 -3.92 1.00 21.48
N ASP A 117 -3.94 2.32 21.66
CA ASP A 117 -2.78 3.10 22.10
C ASP A 117 -2.36 2.82 23.55
N LYS A 118 -3.19 2.10 24.35
CA LYS A 118 -2.83 1.63 25.67
C LYS A 118 -1.96 0.37 25.64
N VAL A 119 -1.90 -0.32 24.51
CA VAL A 119 -1.06 -1.50 24.28
C VAL A 119 0.19 -1.11 23.50
N VAL A 120 0.01 -0.50 22.33
CA VAL A 120 1.13 0.00 21.52
C VAL A 120 0.71 1.29 20.81
N THR A 121 1.67 2.22 20.66
CA THR A 121 1.54 3.36 19.76
C THR A 121 2.43 3.17 18.53
N VAL A 122 2.12 3.83 17.42
CA VAL A 122 2.94 3.83 16.22
C VAL A 122 3.10 5.25 15.69
N ASP A 123 4.32 5.63 15.35
CA ASP A 123 4.61 6.96 14.82
C ASP A 123 4.49 7.01 13.27
N LYS A 124 4.62 8.22 12.70
CA LYS A 124 4.58 8.45 11.24
C LYS A 124 5.68 7.74 10.45
N ASN A 125 6.73 7.25 11.11
CA ASN A 125 7.83 6.51 10.49
C ASN A 125 7.67 4.98 10.62
N GLY A 126 6.57 4.53 11.26
CA GLY A 126 6.31 3.11 11.53
C GLY A 126 7.08 2.56 12.73
N VAL A 127 7.56 3.42 13.62
CA VAL A 127 8.17 3.00 14.88
C VAL A 127 7.09 2.72 15.89
N VAL A 128 7.05 1.49 16.41
CA VAL A 128 6.08 0.99 17.38
C VAL A 128 6.69 1.06 18.77
N THR A 129 5.97 1.68 19.71
CA THR A 129 6.34 1.77 21.12
C THR A 129 5.36 0.95 21.95
N ILE A 130 5.88 0.09 22.82
CA ILE A 130 5.10 -0.75 23.73
C ILE A 130 4.69 0.08 24.94
N VAL A 131 3.38 0.17 25.19
CA VAL A 131 2.78 0.99 26.26
C VAL A 131 2.23 0.12 27.38
N GLY A 132 1.69 -1.06 27.06
CA GLY A 132 1.07 -1.95 28.03
C GLY A 132 0.88 -3.37 27.50
N ALA A 133 0.55 -4.31 28.39
CA ALA A 133 0.17 -5.67 28.00
C ALA A 133 -1.22 -5.70 27.37
N GLY A 134 -1.43 -6.57 26.38
CA GLY A 134 -2.70 -6.75 25.67
C GLY A 134 -2.48 -7.04 24.20
N THR A 135 -3.54 -6.87 23.39
CA THR A 135 -3.50 -7.07 21.95
C THR A 135 -3.94 -5.79 21.23
N ALA A 136 -3.26 -5.45 20.15
CA ALA A 136 -3.63 -4.36 19.25
C ALA A 136 -3.43 -4.77 17.79
N THR A 137 -4.20 -4.19 16.90
CA THR A 137 -4.00 -4.29 15.45
C THR A 137 -3.37 -2.99 14.94
N LEU A 138 -2.24 -3.13 14.27
CA LEU A 138 -1.58 -2.02 13.59
C LEU A 138 -2.01 -2.00 12.14
N THR A 139 -2.48 -0.86 11.67
CA THR A 139 -2.92 -0.63 10.30
C THR A 139 -1.87 0.20 9.57
N VAL A 140 -1.40 -0.29 8.44
CA VAL A 140 -0.52 0.44 7.51
C VAL A 140 -1.32 0.76 6.27
N SER A 141 -1.50 2.05 5.98
CA SER A 141 -2.21 2.51 4.79
C SER A 141 -1.24 3.21 3.85
N LEU A 142 -1.37 2.92 2.55
CA LEU A 142 -0.65 3.57 1.47
C LEU A 142 -1.66 4.32 0.61
N ALA A 143 -1.54 5.64 0.52
CA ALA A 143 -2.39 6.45 -0.34
C ALA A 143 -2.14 6.12 -1.82
N GLN A 144 -3.16 6.32 -2.66
CA GLN A 144 -2.96 6.23 -4.10
C GLN A 144 -1.95 7.26 -4.60
N SER A 145 -1.29 6.95 -5.69
CA SER A 145 -0.44 7.88 -6.44
C SER A 145 -0.89 7.99 -7.89
N ALA A 146 -0.11 8.67 -8.72
CA ALA A 146 -0.44 8.80 -10.14
C ALA A 146 -0.59 7.44 -10.82
N ASN A 147 0.33 6.50 -10.55
CA ASN A 147 0.42 5.23 -11.26
C ASN A 147 0.03 4.00 -10.42
N TYR A 148 -0.23 4.17 -9.12
CA TYR A 148 -0.61 3.07 -8.23
C TYR A 148 -1.91 3.35 -7.49
N THR A 149 -2.68 2.29 -7.22
CA THR A 149 -3.87 2.33 -6.37
C THR A 149 -3.48 2.57 -4.91
N ALA A 150 -4.45 2.93 -4.07
CA ALA A 150 -4.29 2.84 -2.62
C ALA A 150 -4.33 1.37 -2.18
N ASP A 151 -3.67 1.06 -1.06
CA ASP A 151 -3.76 -0.24 -0.40
C ASP A 151 -3.64 -0.09 1.12
N GLN A 152 -4.07 -1.10 1.86
CA GLN A 152 -4.02 -1.16 3.31
C GLN A 152 -3.73 -2.58 3.77
N LYS A 153 -2.87 -2.71 4.79
CA LYS A 153 -2.56 -3.98 5.45
C LYS A 153 -2.63 -3.83 6.96
N GLU A 154 -2.98 -4.93 7.60
CA GLU A 154 -3.07 -5.00 9.05
C GLU A 154 -2.14 -6.09 9.60
N VAL A 155 -1.59 -5.84 10.77
CA VAL A 155 -0.81 -6.81 11.53
C VAL A 155 -1.21 -6.74 13.00
N THR A 156 -1.50 -7.88 13.59
CA THR A 156 -1.81 -7.99 15.02
C THR A 156 -0.53 -8.16 15.82
N ILE A 157 -0.45 -7.47 16.94
CA ILE A 157 0.62 -7.61 17.94
C ILE A 157 0.02 -7.99 19.29
N THR A 158 0.62 -8.99 19.94
CA THR A 158 0.32 -9.37 21.32
C THR A 158 1.50 -8.99 22.22
N VAL A 159 1.21 -8.27 23.28
CA VAL A 159 2.18 -7.88 24.32
C VAL A 159 1.82 -8.62 25.60
N ALA A 160 2.67 -9.56 26.00
CA ALA A 160 2.52 -10.28 27.25
C ALA A 160 2.93 -9.40 28.44
N PRO A 161 2.36 -9.61 29.64
CA PRO A 161 2.85 -8.98 30.86
C PRO A 161 4.32 -9.33 31.14
N LYS A 162 5.04 -8.41 31.76
CA LYS A 162 6.38 -8.70 32.32
C LYS A 162 6.23 -9.49 33.60
N GLU A 163 6.89 -10.61 33.70
CA GLU A 163 6.92 -11.39 34.93
C GLU A 163 7.83 -10.72 35.97
N ILE A 164 7.35 -10.63 37.18
CA ILE A 164 8.09 -10.16 38.35
C ILE A 164 8.04 -11.22 39.47
N SER A 165 9.01 -11.24 40.33
CA SER A 165 9.01 -12.11 41.52
C SER A 165 8.77 -11.31 42.80
N ALA A 166 8.14 -11.94 43.77
CA ALA A 166 7.99 -11.39 45.13
C ALA A 166 8.69 -12.28 46.11
N LYS A 167 9.45 -11.68 47.02
CA LYS A 167 9.96 -12.37 48.20
C LYS A 167 9.15 -11.93 49.41
N ILE A 168 8.48 -12.86 50.04
CA ILE A 168 7.74 -12.62 51.29
C ILE A 168 8.61 -13.01 52.46
N THR A 169 8.80 -12.10 53.38
CA THR A 169 9.47 -12.36 54.67
C THR A 169 8.43 -12.21 55.77
N SER A 170 8.19 -13.28 56.48
CA SER A 170 7.30 -13.30 57.65
C SER A 170 8.17 -13.32 58.92
N ASN A 171 8.03 -12.30 59.74
CA ASN A 171 8.62 -12.24 61.06
C ASN A 171 7.56 -12.65 62.09
N GLY A 172 7.59 -13.91 62.48
CA GLY A 172 6.69 -14.41 63.50
C GLY A 172 6.88 -13.70 64.84
N GLY A 173 5.96 -13.92 65.76
CA GLY A 173 6.05 -13.49 67.14
C GLY A 173 5.70 -14.64 68.07
N THR A 174 5.97 -14.51 69.39
CA THR A 174 5.57 -15.46 70.42
C THR A 174 4.17 -15.12 70.92
N TYR A 175 3.47 -16.12 71.43
CA TYR A 175 2.19 -15.90 72.12
C TYR A 175 2.40 -14.88 73.28
N GLU A 176 1.52 -13.86 73.34
CA GLU A 176 1.63 -12.71 74.27
C GLU A 176 2.85 -11.76 73.99
N GLY A 177 3.61 -11.97 72.92
CA GLY A 177 4.68 -11.08 72.48
C GLY A 177 4.26 -10.12 71.36
N THR A 178 5.20 -9.30 70.85
CA THR A 178 4.98 -8.44 69.69
C THR A 178 4.92 -9.27 68.42
N ILE A 179 3.84 -9.16 67.61
CA ILE A 179 3.73 -9.77 66.31
C ILE A 179 4.14 -8.73 65.28
N THR A 180 5.18 -9.03 64.47
CA THR A 180 5.62 -8.17 63.39
C THR A 180 4.89 -8.58 62.07
N PRO A 181 4.20 -7.66 61.39
CA PRO A 181 3.55 -7.99 60.10
C PRO A 181 4.52 -8.52 59.06
N ALA A 182 4.02 -9.38 58.21
CA ALA A 182 4.78 -9.84 57.06
C ALA A 182 5.05 -8.68 56.08
N THR A 183 6.21 -8.65 55.45
CA THR A 183 6.59 -7.68 54.44
C THR A 183 6.83 -8.38 53.11
N ALA A 184 6.47 -7.74 52.01
CA ALA A 184 6.75 -8.23 50.69
C ALA A 184 7.60 -7.23 49.88
N VAL A 185 8.60 -7.75 49.18
CA VAL A 185 9.44 -6.95 48.28
C VAL A 185 9.25 -7.46 46.89
N LEU A 186 8.87 -6.56 45.96
CA LEU A 186 8.75 -6.85 44.55
C LEU A 186 10.13 -6.70 43.88
N ASN A 187 10.54 -7.70 43.11
CA ASN A 187 11.77 -7.68 42.33
C ASN A 187 11.47 -7.70 40.85
N GLY A 188 12.21 -6.94 40.06
CA GLY A 188 12.10 -6.94 38.62
C GLY A 188 11.28 -5.78 38.01
N LEU A 189 11.07 -4.71 38.77
CA LEU A 189 10.57 -3.43 38.29
C LEU A 189 11.66 -2.61 37.60
#